data_495185c448ad09e778e6f1305e3fa840
#
_entry.id   495185c448ad09e778e6f1305e3fa840
#
_cell.length_a   1.000
_cell.length_b   1.000
_cell.length_c   1.000
_cell.angle_alpha   90.00
_cell.angle_beta   90.00
_cell.angle_gamma   90.00
#
_symmetry.space_group_name_H-M   'P 1'
#
loop_
_entity.id
_entity.type
_entity.pdbx_description
1 polymer ?
#
loop_
_entity_poly.entity_id
_entity_poly.type
_entity_poly.pdbx_seq_one_letter_code
_entity_poly.pdbx_strand_id
1 'polypeptide(L)'
;MPDHDALEQQLAIIEARLARLEKLLRLSVPEPASVTQPPAASSEGPASLSPPASPAPLAAPFALQEPDKAARPQRASSSAPSLDTTQLLGWSGATALVLAAIYLIRLGIDSGWLTPVRQLVLATLGAGGLIGGGLLLRRHDRQYAAFLPAAGVVVLFAAVYAAHLYYGLIGGQAAALGVIAIALLALGLGTLFDSELYALFAVLGSYTAPLFLPDLRGAMGDLVIYFSVWSLVFSAYALKSRRRVVYLLAMYLALIVFSLLFTRYLRESWEGALLFQSLQFGIFLSTAVLFSVRLGRPLEFAEAWAHFPALLLFYALQYDLLDRHLHAWAPWIALGTAALLLGAYLLARMSLGAQSQAGRALVSAYIALVLLHAVYLDLLPPFAQPWVGLAILGILPWLARKREDPEGLLARWPFLLAGGLILLLNLANVLLDKAFTQAPVSPLLQVLYPAMSYVAYLGLRRDRRLAQAAQLLLALAHLSAMTAAVRLIDIAALASVAWLAVATLALAAGFVLRDRVLGQSSLLLFLLAGLKIVLFDLANTAPLLRVVVLLVLGLSLYGGGWVYRKLPQAAVGVSE
;
A
#
# COMPACT_ATOMS: atom_id res chain seq x y z
N MET A 1 13.86 53.80 19.70
CA MET A 1 13.27 52.57 20.19
C MET A 1 12.18 52.13 19.20
N PRO A 2 12.55 51.49 18.10
CA PRO A 2 11.55 50.94 17.16
C PRO A 2 11.50 49.41 17.12
N ASP A 3 12.22 48.71 18.05
CA ASP A 3 12.33 47.25 17.93
C ASP A 3 11.37 46.41 18.81
N HIS A 4 10.64 47.06 19.74
CA HIS A 4 9.79 46.32 20.66
C HIS A 4 8.50 45.81 19.97
N ASP A 5 7.89 46.65 19.15
CA ASP A 5 6.63 46.32 18.46
C ASP A 5 6.83 45.27 17.36
N ALA A 6 8.00 45.27 16.72
CA ALA A 6 8.35 44.25 15.73
C ALA A 6 8.62 42.88 16.37
N LEU A 7 9.18 42.88 17.58
CA LEU A 7 9.42 41.65 18.34
C LEU A 7 8.13 41.05 18.88
N GLU A 8 7.20 41.89 19.35
CA GLU A 8 5.87 41.42 19.78
C GLU A 8 5.04 40.86 18.62
N GLN A 9 5.10 41.48 17.44
CA GLN A 9 4.47 40.93 16.25
C GLN A 9 5.05 39.57 15.83
N GLN A 10 6.37 39.40 15.91
CA GLN A 10 7.00 38.11 15.62
C GLN A 10 6.65 37.06 16.65
N LEU A 11 6.58 37.40 17.93
CA LEU A 11 6.14 36.50 19.00
C LEU A 11 4.67 36.05 18.79
N ALA A 12 3.78 36.97 18.47
CA ALA A 12 2.39 36.64 18.17
C ALA A 12 2.22 35.71 16.96
N ILE A 13 3.07 35.88 15.92
CA ILE A 13 3.07 34.96 14.74
C ILE A 13 3.60 33.59 15.11
N ILE A 14 4.62 33.49 15.96
CA ILE A 14 5.19 32.22 16.43
C ILE A 14 4.18 31.48 17.32
N GLU A 15 3.53 32.17 18.25
CA GLU A 15 2.48 31.61 19.11
C GLU A 15 1.28 31.09 18.30
N ALA A 16 0.82 31.81 17.30
CA ALA A 16 -0.25 31.38 16.40
C ALA A 16 0.14 30.15 15.57
N ARG A 17 1.41 30.01 15.17
CA ARG A 17 1.95 28.83 14.49
C ARG A 17 2.06 27.64 15.43
N LEU A 18 2.50 27.86 16.67
CA LEU A 18 2.60 26.81 17.71
C LEU A 18 1.22 26.25 18.06
N ALA A 19 0.22 27.12 18.31
CA ALA A 19 -1.15 26.74 18.58
C ALA A 19 -1.77 25.93 17.42
N ARG A 20 -1.39 26.26 16.17
CA ARG A 20 -1.84 25.52 14.98
C ARG A 20 -1.18 24.14 14.87
N LEU A 21 0.09 24.01 15.25
CA LEU A 21 0.82 22.75 15.30
C LEU A 21 0.31 21.85 16.44
N GLU A 22 0.01 22.41 17.63
CA GLU A 22 -0.58 21.68 18.74
C GLU A 22 -1.97 21.15 18.39
N LYS A 23 -2.78 21.95 17.71
CA LYS A 23 -4.08 21.52 17.20
C LYS A 23 -3.99 20.42 16.13
N LEU A 24 -2.95 20.46 15.28
CA LEU A 24 -2.70 19.45 14.26
C LEU A 24 -2.17 18.15 14.87
N LEU A 25 -1.37 18.24 15.91
CA LEU A 25 -0.78 17.06 16.59
C LEU A 25 -1.68 16.48 17.68
N ARG A 26 -2.84 17.10 17.99
CA ARG A 26 -3.75 16.71 19.08
C ARG A 26 -3.06 16.58 20.45
N LEU A 27 -2.02 17.37 20.67
CA LEU A 27 -1.38 17.43 21.96
C LEU A 27 -2.24 18.32 22.88
N SER A 28 -2.82 17.72 23.92
CA SER A 28 -3.47 18.48 24.99
C SER A 28 -2.38 19.07 25.89
N VAL A 29 -2.22 20.37 25.87
CA VAL A 29 -1.40 21.08 26.85
C VAL A 29 -2.22 21.20 28.12
N PRO A 30 -1.70 20.83 29.32
CA PRO A 30 -2.36 21.09 30.57
C PRO A 30 -2.47 22.62 30.76
N GLU A 31 -3.67 23.10 30.99
CA GLU A 31 -3.94 24.52 31.29
C GLU A 31 -3.15 24.96 32.53
N PRO A 32 -2.38 26.06 32.48
CA PRO A 32 -1.64 26.55 33.64
C PRO A 32 -2.64 26.94 34.72
N ALA A 33 -2.49 26.36 35.89
CA ALA A 33 -3.29 26.65 37.06
C ALA A 33 -3.37 28.16 37.27
N SER A 34 -4.57 28.71 37.26
CA SER A 34 -4.89 30.09 37.55
C SER A 34 -4.39 30.45 38.98
N VAL A 35 -3.38 31.33 39.01
CA VAL A 35 -2.93 31.94 40.25
C VAL A 35 -4.07 32.85 40.76
N THR A 36 -4.76 32.40 41.78
CA THR A 36 -5.76 33.17 42.51
C THR A 36 -5.08 34.33 43.20
N GLN A 37 -5.36 35.58 42.79
CA GLN A 37 -5.02 36.76 43.54
C GLN A 37 -5.71 36.75 44.91
N PRO A 38 -4.99 37.01 46.03
CA PRO A 38 -5.64 37.22 47.32
C PRO A 38 -6.33 38.58 47.37
N PRO A 39 -7.45 38.69 48.06
CA PRO A 39 -8.19 39.97 48.19
C PRO A 39 -7.45 40.96 49.09
N ALA A 40 -7.57 42.24 48.73
CA ALA A 40 -7.05 43.38 49.47
C ALA A 40 -7.61 43.44 50.88
N ALA A 41 -6.75 43.51 51.89
CA ALA A 41 -7.12 43.78 53.28
C ALA A 41 -6.62 45.19 53.65
N SER A 42 -7.56 45.91 54.21
CA SER A 42 -7.48 47.27 54.76
C SER A 42 -6.54 47.36 55.98
N SER A 43 -5.98 48.54 56.10
CA SER A 43 -5.19 49.16 57.15
C SER A 43 -5.65 48.92 58.60
N GLU A 44 -4.75 48.66 59.54
CA GLU A 44 -4.59 49.42 60.79
C GLU A 44 -3.31 48.93 61.53
N GLY A 45 -2.44 49.88 61.97
CA GLY A 45 -1.20 49.66 62.68
C GLY A 45 -1.41 49.66 64.22
N PRO A 46 -0.43 50.09 65.07
CA PRO A 46 0.94 49.61 65.16
C PRO A 46 1.34 49.11 66.59
N ALA A 47 2.56 48.67 66.79
CA ALA A 47 3.36 48.51 68.05
C ALA A 47 3.81 47.07 68.25
N SER A 48 5.01 46.73 68.65
CA SER A 48 6.17 47.34 69.27
C SER A 48 7.25 46.22 69.50
N LEU A 49 8.51 46.64 69.37
CA LEU A 49 9.71 46.21 70.14
C LEU A 49 10.22 44.75 70.13
N SER A 50 11.29 44.50 69.38
CA SER A 50 12.70 44.27 69.73
C SER A 50 13.10 43.43 70.95
N PRO A 51 14.35 43.00 71.08
CA PRO A 51 15.23 42.03 70.47
C PRO A 51 15.86 41.06 71.53
N PRO A 52 17.09 40.62 71.55
CA PRO A 52 18.03 40.09 70.57
C PRO A 52 18.61 38.72 70.97
N ALA A 53 19.51 38.19 70.20
CA ALA A 53 20.84 37.69 70.55
C ALA A 53 21.35 36.52 69.68
N SER A 54 22.42 36.81 69.06
CA SER A 54 23.58 36.08 68.55
C SER A 54 24.10 34.96 69.44
N PRO A 55 25.15 34.17 69.05
CA PRO A 55 25.96 34.20 67.83
C PRO A 55 26.33 32.81 67.22
N ALA A 56 27.07 32.89 66.15
CA ALA A 56 27.70 31.84 65.37
C ALA A 56 28.78 31.01 66.12
N PRO A 57 29.28 29.91 65.52
CA PRO A 57 30.63 29.96 64.93
C PRO A 57 30.77 29.30 63.54
N LEU A 58 31.46 29.99 62.71
CA LEU A 58 32.75 29.72 62.03
C LEU A 58 33.00 28.36 61.34
N ALA A 59 33.06 28.47 60.03
CA ALA A 59 34.22 28.23 59.16
C ALA A 59 34.34 26.90 58.40
N ALA A 60 34.23 27.05 57.11
CA ALA A 60 35.13 26.71 55.98
C ALA A 60 34.88 25.38 55.25
N PRO A 61 35.40 25.19 54.04
CA PRO A 61 35.73 26.12 52.97
C PRO A 61 35.05 25.82 51.63
N PHE A 62 35.18 26.70 50.69
CA PHE A 62 34.82 26.63 49.29
C PHE A 62 34.95 25.24 48.67
N ALA A 63 33.84 24.69 48.20
CA ALA A 63 33.80 23.68 47.17
C ALA A 63 33.23 24.35 45.91
N LEU A 64 34.06 24.40 44.86
CA LEU A 64 33.72 24.83 43.52
C LEU A 64 32.47 24.10 43.02
N GLN A 65 31.39 24.82 42.82
CA GLN A 65 30.24 24.33 42.07
C GLN A 65 30.65 24.21 40.61
N GLU A 66 30.75 22.97 40.12
CA GLU A 66 30.81 22.70 38.68
C GLU A 66 29.54 23.23 37.98
N PRO A 67 29.67 23.82 36.78
CA PRO A 67 28.52 24.28 36.06
C PRO A 67 27.61 23.15 35.66
N ASP A 68 26.35 23.30 36.01
CA ASP A 68 25.21 22.48 35.66
C ASP A 68 25.28 22.07 34.20
N LYS A 69 25.46 20.78 33.92
CA LYS A 69 25.42 20.22 32.57
C LYS A 69 24.02 20.41 32.03
N ALA A 70 23.89 21.34 31.08
CA ALA A 70 22.72 21.51 30.26
C ALA A 70 22.13 20.13 29.89
N ALA A 71 20.89 19.91 30.26
CA ALA A 71 20.11 18.75 29.91
C ALA A 71 20.12 18.57 28.38
N ARG A 72 20.86 17.57 27.92
CA ARG A 72 20.76 17.11 26.51
C ARG A 72 19.32 16.69 26.27
N PRO A 73 18.68 17.08 25.16
CA PRO A 73 17.39 16.54 24.80
C PRO A 73 17.53 15.03 24.68
N GLN A 74 16.82 14.30 25.51
CA GLN A 74 16.65 12.86 25.39
C GLN A 74 16.07 12.59 24.01
N ARG A 75 16.91 12.11 23.09
CA ARG A 75 16.44 11.41 21.92
C ARG A 75 15.49 10.35 22.41
N ALA A 76 14.23 10.44 22.00
CA ALA A 76 13.29 9.35 22.13
C ALA A 76 13.95 8.13 21.46
N SER A 77 14.51 7.26 22.30
CA SER A 77 14.93 5.94 21.87
C SER A 77 13.65 5.25 21.43
N SER A 78 13.54 4.97 20.14
CA SER A 78 12.63 3.96 19.63
C SER A 78 13.00 2.67 20.38
N SER A 79 12.31 2.42 21.47
CA SER A 79 12.40 1.14 22.17
C SER A 79 11.88 0.11 21.16
N ALA A 80 12.80 -0.66 20.58
CA ALA A 80 12.48 -1.98 20.10
C ALA A 80 11.62 -2.65 21.19
N PRO A 81 10.57 -3.41 20.87
CA PRO A 81 9.74 -4.06 21.87
C PRO A 81 10.65 -4.91 22.73
N SER A 82 10.98 -4.39 23.92
CA SER A 82 11.68 -5.15 24.93
C SER A 82 10.68 -6.23 25.35
N LEU A 83 10.94 -7.46 24.93
CA LEU A 83 10.22 -8.62 25.43
C LEU A 83 10.35 -8.58 26.96
N ASP A 84 9.24 -8.28 27.61
CA ASP A 84 9.18 -8.20 29.06
C ASP A 84 9.65 -9.56 29.61
N THR A 85 10.60 -9.55 30.50
CA THR A 85 11.17 -10.80 31.07
C THR A 85 10.09 -11.69 31.66
N THR A 86 9.02 -11.12 32.18
CA THR A 86 7.81 -11.83 32.65
C THR A 86 7.05 -12.52 31.50
N GLN A 87 6.96 -11.89 30.34
CA GLN A 87 6.37 -12.51 29.16
C GLN A 87 7.24 -13.65 28.63
N LEU A 88 8.55 -13.46 28.59
CA LEU A 88 9.49 -14.50 28.15
C LEU A 88 9.45 -15.73 29.08
N LEU A 89 9.40 -15.53 30.41
CA LEU A 89 9.22 -16.61 31.39
C LEU A 89 7.83 -17.29 31.23
N GLY A 90 6.77 -16.51 30.96
CA GLY A 90 5.44 -17.05 30.71
C GLY A 90 5.41 -17.94 29.46
N TRP A 91 5.98 -17.47 28.35
CA TRP A 91 6.08 -18.25 27.12
C TRP A 91 6.97 -19.48 27.25
N SER A 92 8.13 -19.37 27.94
CA SER A 92 9.02 -20.52 28.18
C SER A 92 8.38 -21.57 29.08
N GLY A 93 7.65 -21.13 30.11
CA GLY A 93 6.88 -22.02 30.98
C GLY A 93 5.75 -22.72 30.24
N ALA A 94 4.99 -22.01 29.43
CA ALA A 94 3.96 -22.59 28.60
C ALA A 94 4.53 -23.59 27.59
N THR A 95 5.66 -23.26 26.95
CA THR A 95 6.34 -24.17 26.01
C THR A 95 6.83 -25.43 26.70
N ALA A 96 7.40 -25.31 27.90
CA ALA A 96 7.86 -26.47 28.70
C ALA A 96 6.69 -27.37 29.09
N LEU A 97 5.55 -26.80 29.50
CA LEU A 97 4.34 -27.57 29.80
C LEU A 97 3.77 -28.30 28.57
N VAL A 98 3.77 -27.64 27.41
CA VAL A 98 3.37 -28.27 26.16
C VAL A 98 4.29 -29.44 25.80
N LEU A 99 5.62 -29.25 25.92
CA LEU A 99 6.58 -30.33 25.67
C LEU A 99 6.40 -31.49 26.66
N ALA A 100 6.20 -31.20 27.95
CA ALA A 100 5.93 -32.23 28.96
C ALA A 100 4.65 -33.01 28.64
N ALA A 101 3.59 -32.33 28.23
CA ALA A 101 2.34 -32.98 27.78
C ALA A 101 2.56 -33.88 26.57
N ILE A 102 3.33 -33.40 25.56
CA ILE A 102 3.66 -34.20 24.38
C ILE A 102 4.43 -35.46 24.76
N TYR A 103 5.44 -35.36 25.65
CA TYR A 103 6.19 -36.52 26.12
C TYR A 103 5.34 -37.50 26.94
N LEU A 104 4.43 -37.00 27.78
CA LEU A 104 3.53 -37.83 28.56
C LEU A 104 2.56 -38.59 27.64
N ILE A 105 2.02 -37.93 26.62
CA ILE A 105 1.15 -38.52 25.59
C ILE A 105 1.93 -39.62 24.85
N ARG A 106 3.16 -39.31 24.41
CA ARG A 106 4.01 -40.27 23.71
C ARG A 106 4.30 -41.52 24.57
N LEU A 107 4.66 -41.29 25.83
CA LEU A 107 4.87 -42.40 26.78
C LEU A 107 3.61 -43.27 26.93
N GLY A 108 2.44 -42.66 27.01
CA GLY A 108 1.16 -43.36 27.07
C GLY A 108 0.83 -44.16 25.80
N ILE A 109 1.24 -43.68 24.63
CA ILE A 109 1.11 -44.34 23.33
C ILE A 109 2.09 -45.53 23.26
N ASP A 110 3.35 -45.31 23.57
CA ASP A 110 4.43 -46.30 23.52
C ASP A 110 4.19 -47.44 24.51
N SER A 111 3.53 -47.18 25.67
CA SER A 111 3.11 -48.17 26.65
C SER A 111 1.86 -48.99 26.23
N GLY A 112 1.21 -48.66 25.10
CA GLY A 112 -0.02 -49.30 24.65
C GLY A 112 -1.29 -48.99 25.48
N TRP A 113 -1.16 -48.17 26.54
CA TRP A 113 -2.28 -47.78 27.40
C TRP A 113 -3.22 -46.79 26.69
N LEU A 114 -2.67 -45.90 25.86
CA LEU A 114 -3.40 -44.89 25.09
C LEU A 114 -3.79 -45.44 23.68
N THR A 115 -4.87 -46.20 23.62
CA THR A 115 -5.45 -46.60 22.34
C THR A 115 -5.98 -45.38 21.57
N PRO A 116 -6.10 -45.42 20.21
CA PRO A 116 -6.62 -44.31 19.41
C PRO A 116 -7.94 -43.71 19.91
N VAL A 117 -8.87 -44.58 20.31
CA VAL A 117 -10.17 -44.17 20.88
C VAL A 117 -9.97 -43.42 22.20
N ARG A 118 -9.11 -43.93 23.09
CA ARG A 118 -8.83 -43.26 24.38
C ARG A 118 -8.16 -41.91 24.20
N GLN A 119 -7.26 -41.81 23.23
CA GLN A 119 -6.61 -40.54 22.88
C GLN A 119 -7.64 -39.49 22.48
N LEU A 120 -8.57 -39.83 21.59
CA LEU A 120 -9.62 -38.94 21.12
C LEU A 120 -10.61 -38.56 22.23
N VAL A 121 -11.00 -39.52 23.04
CA VAL A 121 -11.88 -39.26 24.20
C VAL A 121 -11.20 -38.28 25.18
N LEU A 122 -9.94 -38.55 25.53
CA LEU A 122 -9.19 -37.66 26.44
C LEU A 122 -8.99 -36.28 25.84
N ALA A 123 -8.66 -36.16 24.55
CA ALA A 123 -8.53 -34.88 23.86
C ALA A 123 -9.87 -34.11 23.88
N THR A 124 -10.98 -34.77 23.59
CA THR A 124 -12.32 -34.15 23.59
C THR A 124 -12.75 -33.74 25.00
N LEU A 125 -12.52 -34.59 26.02
CA LEU A 125 -12.78 -34.26 27.43
C LEU A 125 -11.88 -33.11 27.89
N GLY A 126 -10.60 -33.14 27.53
CA GLY A 126 -9.66 -32.06 27.83
C GLY A 126 -10.08 -30.73 27.19
N ALA A 127 -10.49 -30.77 25.93
CA ALA A 127 -11.02 -29.59 25.25
C ALA A 127 -12.30 -29.07 25.92
N GLY A 128 -13.22 -29.98 26.30
CA GLY A 128 -14.42 -29.65 27.07
C GLY A 128 -14.09 -29.02 28.42
N GLY A 129 -13.07 -29.59 29.11
CA GLY A 129 -12.53 -29.04 30.36
C GLY A 129 -11.94 -27.63 30.21
N LEU A 130 -11.18 -27.38 29.13
CA LEU A 130 -10.67 -26.06 28.80
C LEU A 130 -11.80 -25.06 28.52
N ILE A 131 -12.80 -25.47 27.75
CA ILE A 131 -13.98 -24.62 27.47
C ILE A 131 -14.76 -24.34 28.75
N GLY A 132 -15.04 -25.36 29.55
CA GLY A 132 -15.74 -25.25 30.83
C GLY A 132 -14.95 -24.39 31.84
N GLY A 133 -13.65 -24.63 31.97
CA GLY A 133 -12.77 -23.82 32.82
C GLY A 133 -12.76 -22.36 32.43
N GLY A 134 -12.65 -22.07 31.13
CA GLY A 134 -12.74 -20.69 30.65
C GLY A 134 -14.09 -20.03 30.93
N LEU A 135 -15.20 -20.76 30.79
CA LEU A 135 -16.54 -20.27 31.12
C LEU A 135 -16.67 -19.93 32.62
N LEU A 136 -16.08 -20.74 33.50
CA LEU A 136 -16.07 -20.49 34.94
C LEU A 136 -15.19 -19.27 35.30
N LEU A 137 -13.98 -19.17 34.71
CA LEU A 137 -13.05 -18.07 34.94
C LEU A 137 -13.52 -16.72 34.35
N ARG A 138 -14.45 -16.75 33.39
CA ARG A 138 -14.95 -15.54 32.72
C ARG A 138 -15.45 -14.47 33.69
N ARG A 139 -15.94 -14.87 34.85
CA ARG A 139 -16.45 -13.95 35.88
C ARG A 139 -15.32 -13.18 36.59
N HIS A 140 -14.09 -13.70 36.60
CA HIS A 140 -12.95 -13.10 37.27
C HIS A 140 -12.11 -12.24 36.31
N ASP A 141 -11.75 -12.77 35.16
CA ASP A 141 -11.01 -12.08 34.11
C ASP A 141 -11.46 -12.59 32.73
N ARG A 142 -12.22 -11.76 32.02
CA ARG A 142 -12.79 -12.14 30.74
C ARG A 142 -11.72 -12.28 29.64
N GLN A 143 -10.69 -11.44 29.65
CA GLN A 143 -9.66 -11.44 28.61
C GLN A 143 -8.74 -12.64 28.75
N TYR A 144 -8.27 -12.91 29.97
CA TYR A 144 -7.42 -14.06 30.23
C TYR A 144 -8.18 -15.38 30.07
N ALA A 145 -9.40 -15.46 30.57
CA ALA A 145 -10.25 -16.64 30.46
C ALA A 145 -10.58 -17.03 29.00
N ALA A 146 -10.52 -16.05 28.06
CA ALA A 146 -10.80 -16.31 26.66
C ALA A 146 -9.77 -17.25 25.97
N PHE A 147 -8.55 -17.34 26.47
CA PHE A 147 -7.53 -18.22 25.87
C PHE A 147 -7.80 -19.72 26.10
N LEU A 148 -8.41 -20.09 27.23
CA LEU A 148 -8.68 -21.50 27.54
C LEU A 148 -9.68 -22.14 26.54
N PRO A 149 -10.89 -21.57 26.32
CA PRO A 149 -11.79 -22.14 25.35
C PRO A 149 -11.27 -22.04 23.91
N ALA A 150 -10.46 -21.02 23.59
CA ALA A 150 -9.83 -20.93 22.27
C ALA A 150 -8.89 -22.12 22.03
N ALA A 151 -8.06 -22.47 23.00
CA ALA A 151 -7.24 -23.68 22.96
C ALA A 151 -8.11 -24.95 22.86
N GLY A 152 -9.22 -25.02 23.61
CA GLY A 152 -10.18 -26.11 23.51
C GLY A 152 -10.77 -26.28 22.11
N VAL A 153 -11.15 -25.19 21.43
CA VAL A 153 -11.65 -25.22 20.04
C VAL A 153 -10.59 -25.78 19.08
N VAL A 154 -9.32 -25.36 19.21
CA VAL A 154 -8.22 -25.87 18.38
C VAL A 154 -8.03 -27.37 18.60
N VAL A 155 -8.07 -27.83 19.86
CA VAL A 155 -7.98 -29.26 20.20
C VAL A 155 -9.15 -30.04 19.62
N LEU A 156 -10.38 -29.51 19.63
CA LEU A 156 -11.54 -30.16 19.00
C LEU A 156 -11.37 -30.32 17.50
N PHE A 157 -10.92 -29.28 16.78
CA PHE A 157 -10.62 -29.40 15.35
C PHE A 157 -9.54 -30.46 15.10
N ALA A 158 -8.45 -30.45 15.87
CA ALA A 158 -7.39 -31.45 15.75
C ALA A 158 -7.90 -32.86 16.03
N ALA A 159 -8.78 -33.05 17.02
CA ALA A 159 -9.38 -34.33 17.36
C ALA A 159 -10.26 -34.87 16.23
N VAL A 160 -11.12 -34.06 15.62
CA VAL A 160 -11.96 -34.47 14.49
C VAL A 160 -11.10 -34.85 13.28
N TYR A 161 -10.09 -34.06 12.93
CA TYR A 161 -9.20 -34.40 11.82
C TYR A 161 -8.38 -35.66 12.11
N ALA A 162 -7.87 -35.83 13.32
CA ALA A 162 -7.13 -37.02 13.71
C ALA A 162 -8.05 -38.28 13.69
N ALA A 163 -9.28 -38.13 14.15
CA ALA A 163 -10.27 -39.23 14.13
C ALA A 163 -10.57 -39.75 12.71
N HIS A 164 -10.64 -38.84 11.73
CA HIS A 164 -10.89 -39.16 10.34
C HIS A 164 -9.64 -39.55 9.56
N LEU A 165 -8.62 -38.67 9.53
CA LEU A 165 -7.47 -38.80 8.63
C LEU A 165 -6.43 -39.79 9.12
N TYR A 166 -6.17 -39.81 10.44
CA TYR A 166 -5.08 -40.59 11.00
C TYR A 166 -5.55 -41.94 11.54
N TYR A 167 -6.70 -41.96 12.26
CA TYR A 167 -7.19 -43.17 12.89
C TYR A 167 -8.29 -43.90 12.10
N GLY A 168 -8.94 -43.24 11.12
CA GLY A 168 -10.03 -43.83 10.34
C GLY A 168 -11.26 -44.25 11.18
N LEU A 169 -11.43 -43.64 12.38
CA LEU A 169 -12.49 -44.02 13.32
C LEU A 169 -13.88 -43.46 12.99
N ILE A 170 -13.92 -42.36 12.24
CA ILE A 170 -15.14 -41.70 11.80
C ILE A 170 -15.12 -41.49 10.29
N GLY A 171 -16.29 -41.67 9.66
CA GLY A 171 -16.46 -41.38 8.24
C GLY A 171 -16.36 -39.86 7.95
N GLY A 172 -16.12 -39.50 6.69
CA GLY A 172 -15.96 -38.10 6.29
C GLY A 172 -17.18 -37.23 6.55
N GLN A 173 -18.41 -37.78 6.39
CA GLN A 173 -19.64 -37.04 6.72
C GLN A 173 -19.73 -36.70 8.22
N ALA A 174 -19.36 -37.64 9.10
CA ALA A 174 -19.32 -37.37 10.53
C ALA A 174 -18.26 -36.34 10.90
N ALA A 175 -17.08 -36.41 10.26
CA ALA A 175 -16.02 -35.40 10.41
C ALA A 175 -16.48 -34.03 9.94
N ALA A 176 -17.16 -33.92 8.81
CA ALA A 176 -17.72 -32.70 8.28
C ALA A 176 -18.73 -32.06 9.24
N LEU A 177 -19.67 -32.86 9.76
CA LEU A 177 -20.62 -32.38 10.78
C LEU A 177 -19.89 -31.93 12.06
N GLY A 178 -18.84 -32.65 12.46
CA GLY A 178 -17.99 -32.27 13.59
C GLY A 178 -17.34 -30.88 13.37
N VAL A 179 -16.76 -30.64 12.20
CA VAL A 179 -16.17 -29.35 11.84
C VAL A 179 -17.21 -28.22 11.89
N ILE A 180 -18.39 -28.44 11.31
CA ILE A 180 -19.52 -27.51 11.35
C ILE A 180 -19.91 -27.18 12.79
N ALA A 181 -20.11 -28.20 13.62
CA ALA A 181 -20.51 -28.05 15.02
C ALA A 181 -19.45 -27.26 15.82
N ILE A 182 -18.16 -27.56 15.63
CA ILE A 182 -17.05 -26.85 16.29
C ILE A 182 -16.97 -25.39 15.82
N ALA A 183 -17.15 -25.11 14.54
CA ALA A 183 -17.14 -23.75 14.00
C ALA A 183 -18.31 -22.92 14.56
N LEU A 184 -19.52 -23.48 14.64
CA LEU A 184 -20.67 -22.81 15.25
C LEU A 184 -20.47 -22.59 16.75
N LEU A 185 -19.90 -23.57 17.46
CA LEU A 185 -19.50 -23.43 18.87
C LEU A 185 -18.51 -22.28 19.06
N ALA A 186 -17.49 -22.22 18.21
CA ALA A 186 -16.49 -21.18 18.24
C ALA A 186 -17.12 -19.80 18.02
N LEU A 187 -18.03 -19.63 17.05
CA LEU A 187 -18.75 -18.36 16.84
C LEU A 187 -19.60 -17.99 18.07
N GLY A 188 -20.25 -18.97 18.71
CA GLY A 188 -20.97 -18.78 19.96
C GLY A 188 -20.07 -18.29 21.09
N LEU A 189 -18.92 -18.95 21.28
CA LEU A 189 -17.91 -18.52 22.26
C LEU A 189 -17.34 -17.12 21.93
N GLY A 190 -17.16 -16.81 20.65
CA GLY A 190 -16.72 -15.49 20.21
C GLY A 190 -17.68 -14.37 20.64
N THR A 191 -18.99 -14.59 20.53
CA THR A 191 -19.97 -13.63 21.03
C THR A 191 -19.97 -13.55 22.56
N LEU A 192 -19.74 -14.67 23.23
CA LEU A 192 -19.77 -14.78 24.68
C LEU A 192 -18.56 -14.10 25.33
N PHE A 193 -17.37 -14.30 24.79
CA PHE A 193 -16.13 -13.71 25.31
C PHE A 193 -15.80 -12.35 24.68
N ASP A 194 -16.49 -11.94 23.64
CA ASP A 194 -16.23 -10.73 22.85
C ASP A 194 -14.79 -10.72 22.28
N SER A 195 -14.34 -11.89 21.81
CA SER A 195 -13.00 -12.11 21.29
C SER A 195 -13.04 -12.55 19.82
N GLU A 196 -12.16 -11.95 19.01
CA GLU A 196 -12.04 -12.28 17.57
C GLU A 196 -11.42 -13.64 17.34
N LEU A 197 -10.58 -14.14 18.26
CA LEU A 197 -9.82 -15.38 18.12
C LEU A 197 -10.69 -16.57 17.73
N TYR A 198 -11.86 -16.69 18.34
CA TYR A 198 -12.77 -17.79 18.05
C TYR A 198 -13.33 -17.73 16.63
N ALA A 199 -13.68 -16.51 16.19
CA ALA A 199 -14.18 -16.33 14.83
C ALA A 199 -13.07 -16.62 13.81
N LEU A 200 -11.82 -16.24 14.09
CA LEU A 200 -10.67 -16.55 13.24
C LEU A 200 -10.45 -18.07 13.13
N PHE A 201 -10.52 -18.82 14.25
CA PHE A 201 -10.43 -20.28 14.24
C PHE A 201 -11.61 -20.92 13.52
N ALA A 202 -12.83 -20.39 13.69
CA ALA A 202 -14.00 -20.90 12.95
C ALA A 202 -13.84 -20.72 11.45
N VAL A 203 -13.40 -19.52 11.00
CA VAL A 203 -13.13 -19.21 9.59
C VAL A 203 -12.07 -20.15 9.03
N LEU A 204 -10.92 -20.27 9.72
CA LEU A 204 -9.82 -21.12 9.29
C LEU A 204 -10.25 -22.59 9.21
N GLY A 205 -10.89 -23.11 10.26
CA GLY A 205 -11.33 -24.52 10.31
C GLY A 205 -12.37 -24.84 9.24
N SER A 206 -13.36 -23.97 9.02
CA SER A 206 -14.41 -24.20 8.04
C SER A 206 -13.90 -24.15 6.60
N TYR A 207 -13.12 -23.14 6.23
CA TYR A 207 -12.65 -23.03 4.84
C TYR A 207 -11.57 -24.04 4.47
N THR A 208 -10.74 -24.48 5.44
CA THR A 208 -9.73 -25.51 5.16
C THR A 208 -10.31 -26.94 5.20
N ALA A 209 -11.50 -27.14 5.75
CA ALA A 209 -12.10 -28.47 5.86
C ALA A 209 -12.14 -29.25 4.53
N PRO A 210 -12.55 -28.69 3.38
CA PRO A 210 -12.55 -29.45 2.12
C PRO A 210 -11.15 -29.85 1.62
N LEU A 211 -10.06 -29.24 2.13
CA LEU A 211 -8.71 -29.68 1.81
C LEU A 211 -8.39 -31.03 2.47
N PHE A 212 -8.91 -31.24 3.67
CA PHE A 212 -8.63 -32.41 4.50
C PHE A 212 -9.73 -33.48 4.40
N LEU A 213 -10.97 -33.09 4.08
CA LEU A 213 -12.13 -33.99 4.02
C LEU A 213 -12.58 -34.16 2.56
N PRO A 214 -12.21 -35.30 1.89
CA PRO A 214 -12.58 -35.54 0.50
C PRO A 214 -14.09 -35.55 0.25
N ASP A 215 -14.87 -35.98 1.22
CA ASP A 215 -16.34 -36.05 1.13
C ASP A 215 -17.00 -34.66 1.01
N LEU A 216 -16.33 -33.61 1.47
CA LEU A 216 -16.78 -32.22 1.29
C LEU A 216 -16.44 -31.66 -0.10
N ARG A 217 -15.60 -32.33 -0.87
CA ARG A 217 -15.22 -31.85 -2.20
C ARG A 217 -16.32 -32.00 -3.21
N GLY A 218 -17.12 -33.09 -3.11
CA GLY A 218 -18.32 -33.39 -3.89
C GLY A 218 -18.28 -32.95 -5.36
N ALA A 219 -19.44 -32.59 -5.90
CA ALA A 219 -19.54 -31.89 -7.17
C ALA A 219 -19.21 -30.40 -7.01
N MET A 220 -18.91 -29.72 -8.11
CA MET A 220 -18.63 -28.27 -8.11
C MET A 220 -19.74 -27.46 -7.40
N GLY A 221 -21.02 -27.85 -7.61
CA GLY A 221 -22.16 -27.21 -6.96
C GLY A 221 -22.13 -27.30 -5.44
N ASP A 222 -21.72 -28.45 -4.90
CA ASP A 222 -21.62 -28.67 -3.45
C ASP A 222 -20.57 -27.74 -2.82
N LEU A 223 -19.43 -27.60 -3.47
CA LEU A 223 -18.38 -26.65 -3.04
C LEU A 223 -18.86 -25.19 -3.10
N VAL A 224 -19.52 -24.80 -4.19
CA VAL A 224 -20.08 -23.44 -4.33
C VAL A 224 -21.06 -23.16 -3.20
N ILE A 225 -21.96 -24.10 -2.89
CA ILE A 225 -22.92 -23.97 -1.79
C ILE A 225 -22.20 -23.90 -0.45
N TYR A 226 -21.27 -24.84 -0.20
CA TYR A 226 -20.52 -24.91 1.06
C TYR A 226 -19.80 -23.58 1.38
N PHE A 227 -19.00 -23.11 0.44
CA PHE A 227 -18.27 -21.86 0.63
C PHE A 227 -19.19 -20.64 0.74
N SER A 228 -20.26 -20.59 -0.05
CA SER A 228 -21.20 -19.46 -0.03
C SER A 228 -21.99 -19.39 1.29
N VAL A 229 -22.41 -20.53 1.82
CA VAL A 229 -23.08 -20.60 3.13
C VAL A 229 -22.15 -20.09 4.23
N TRP A 230 -20.90 -20.56 4.28
CA TRP A 230 -19.94 -20.08 5.26
C TRP A 230 -19.62 -18.59 5.09
N SER A 231 -19.50 -18.11 3.86
CA SER A 231 -19.28 -16.67 3.58
C SER A 231 -20.45 -15.83 4.10
N LEU A 232 -21.69 -16.29 3.95
CA LEU A 232 -22.86 -15.61 4.51
C LEU A 232 -22.86 -15.66 6.05
N VAL A 233 -22.55 -16.79 6.66
CA VAL A 233 -22.46 -16.94 8.13
C VAL A 233 -21.41 -15.98 8.71
N PHE A 234 -20.20 -15.97 8.14
CA PHE A 234 -19.14 -15.11 8.64
C PHE A 234 -19.41 -13.63 8.34
N SER A 235 -20.06 -13.31 7.23
CA SER A 235 -20.53 -11.94 6.93
C SER A 235 -21.58 -11.47 7.97
N ALA A 236 -22.57 -12.31 8.27
CA ALA A 236 -23.57 -12.01 9.29
C ALA A 236 -22.94 -11.85 10.68
N TYR A 237 -21.99 -12.75 11.02
CA TYR A 237 -21.24 -12.64 12.28
C TYR A 237 -20.41 -11.37 12.35
N ALA A 238 -19.69 -11.01 11.27
CA ALA A 238 -18.92 -9.78 11.20
C ALA A 238 -19.76 -8.53 11.41
N LEU A 239 -20.95 -8.48 10.79
CA LEU A 239 -21.92 -7.39 10.98
C LEU A 239 -22.44 -7.33 12.41
N LYS A 240 -22.75 -8.48 13.03
CA LYS A 240 -23.23 -8.56 14.43
C LYS A 240 -22.14 -8.17 15.42
N SER A 241 -20.94 -8.68 15.26
CA SER A 241 -19.80 -8.42 16.15
C SER A 241 -19.11 -7.07 15.88
N ARG A 242 -19.47 -6.38 14.81
CA ARG A 242 -18.87 -5.13 14.33
C ARG A 242 -17.36 -5.23 14.07
N ARG A 243 -16.88 -6.41 13.61
CA ARG A 243 -15.44 -6.71 13.42
C ARG A 243 -15.17 -7.08 11.97
N ARG A 244 -14.50 -6.17 11.24
CA ARG A 244 -14.19 -6.34 9.81
C ARG A 244 -13.20 -7.47 9.52
N VAL A 245 -12.28 -7.74 10.44
CA VAL A 245 -11.24 -8.76 10.29
C VAL A 245 -11.83 -10.13 9.96
N VAL A 246 -13.01 -10.47 10.52
CA VAL A 246 -13.65 -11.77 10.32
C VAL A 246 -14.06 -11.99 8.86
N TYR A 247 -14.77 -11.04 8.26
CA TYR A 247 -15.16 -11.22 6.85
C TYR A 247 -13.99 -11.02 5.89
N LEU A 248 -12.98 -10.20 6.25
CA LEU A 248 -11.75 -10.09 5.46
C LEU A 248 -11.02 -11.43 5.37
N LEU A 249 -10.79 -12.08 6.52
CA LEU A 249 -10.16 -13.40 6.54
C LEU A 249 -11.00 -14.43 5.78
N ALA A 250 -12.33 -14.40 5.96
CA ALA A 250 -13.26 -15.28 5.23
C ALA A 250 -13.13 -15.07 3.71
N MET A 251 -13.06 -13.82 3.24
CA MET A 251 -12.90 -13.48 1.83
C MET A 251 -11.59 -14.04 1.25
N TYR A 252 -10.46 -13.84 1.95
CA TYR A 252 -9.18 -14.38 1.51
C TYR A 252 -9.18 -15.91 1.44
N LEU A 253 -9.65 -16.57 2.51
CA LEU A 253 -9.65 -18.02 2.56
C LEU A 253 -10.63 -18.63 1.55
N ALA A 254 -11.81 -18.02 1.36
CA ALA A 254 -12.74 -18.46 0.33
C ALA A 254 -12.09 -18.45 -1.05
N LEU A 255 -11.45 -17.35 -1.44
CA LEU A 255 -10.81 -17.22 -2.75
C LEU A 255 -9.60 -18.16 -2.90
N ILE A 256 -8.70 -18.20 -1.92
CA ILE A 256 -7.47 -18.99 -2.00
C ILE A 256 -7.78 -20.48 -1.98
N VAL A 257 -8.57 -20.94 -0.99
CA VAL A 257 -8.82 -22.38 -0.81
C VAL A 257 -9.68 -22.92 -1.94
N PHE A 258 -10.72 -22.19 -2.35
CA PHE A 258 -11.53 -22.60 -3.50
C PHE A 258 -10.68 -22.68 -4.78
N SER A 259 -9.85 -21.68 -5.06
CA SER A 259 -8.99 -21.67 -6.25
C SER A 259 -8.00 -22.84 -6.25
N LEU A 260 -7.46 -23.18 -5.07
CA LEU A 260 -6.59 -24.34 -4.91
C LEU A 260 -7.33 -25.66 -5.22
N LEU A 261 -8.55 -25.82 -4.69
CA LEU A 261 -9.39 -27.00 -4.95
C LEU A 261 -9.82 -27.07 -6.42
N PHE A 262 -10.24 -25.95 -6.99
CA PHE A 262 -10.60 -25.84 -8.40
C PHE A 262 -9.44 -26.26 -9.32
N THR A 263 -8.27 -25.67 -9.13
CA THR A 263 -7.11 -25.94 -9.99
C THR A 263 -6.62 -27.37 -9.87
N ARG A 264 -6.82 -28.03 -8.73
CA ARG A 264 -6.33 -29.39 -8.49
C ARG A 264 -7.32 -30.48 -8.89
N TYR A 265 -8.63 -30.26 -8.72
CA TYR A 265 -9.62 -31.33 -8.81
C TYR A 265 -10.76 -31.06 -9.79
N LEU A 266 -11.08 -29.83 -10.15
CA LEU A 266 -12.32 -29.45 -10.82
C LEU A 266 -12.14 -28.49 -12.01
N ARG A 267 -10.99 -28.53 -12.66
CA ARG A 267 -10.65 -27.59 -13.76
C ARG A 267 -11.66 -27.54 -14.91
N GLU A 268 -12.34 -28.64 -15.17
CA GLU A 268 -13.32 -28.75 -16.26
C GLU A 268 -14.62 -27.98 -15.96
N SER A 269 -14.93 -27.75 -14.68
CA SER A 269 -16.17 -27.08 -14.25
C SER A 269 -15.97 -25.56 -14.12
N TRP A 270 -15.45 -24.92 -15.16
CA TRP A 270 -15.14 -23.49 -15.14
C TRP A 270 -16.36 -22.57 -14.91
N GLU A 271 -17.55 -22.96 -15.39
CA GLU A 271 -18.81 -22.22 -15.20
C GLU A 271 -19.16 -22.13 -13.71
N GLY A 272 -19.00 -23.24 -12.98
CA GLY A 272 -19.20 -23.26 -11.53
C GLY A 272 -18.18 -22.42 -10.78
N ALA A 273 -16.94 -22.35 -11.26
CA ALA A 273 -15.92 -21.48 -10.69
C ALA A 273 -16.25 -20.00 -10.92
N LEU A 274 -16.75 -19.64 -12.10
CA LEU A 274 -17.20 -18.29 -12.41
C LEU A 274 -18.42 -17.89 -11.56
N LEU A 275 -19.38 -18.82 -11.39
CA LEU A 275 -20.53 -18.63 -10.49
C LEU A 275 -20.07 -18.39 -9.06
N PHE A 276 -19.14 -19.22 -8.57
CA PHE A 276 -18.56 -19.05 -7.24
C PHE A 276 -17.96 -17.67 -7.05
N GLN A 277 -17.06 -17.25 -7.95
CA GLN A 277 -16.39 -15.97 -7.86
C GLN A 277 -17.39 -14.80 -7.87
N SER A 278 -18.42 -14.88 -8.70
CA SER A 278 -19.49 -13.88 -8.78
C SER A 278 -20.31 -13.79 -7.49
N LEU A 279 -20.66 -14.95 -6.90
CA LEU A 279 -21.36 -15.03 -5.62
C LEU A 279 -20.50 -14.47 -4.48
N GLN A 280 -19.22 -14.85 -4.40
CA GLN A 280 -18.32 -14.34 -3.36
C GLN A 280 -18.14 -12.83 -3.47
N PHE A 281 -17.96 -12.32 -4.70
CA PHE A 281 -17.88 -10.87 -4.92
C PHE A 281 -19.15 -10.16 -4.42
N GLY A 282 -20.32 -10.68 -4.77
CA GLY A 282 -21.62 -10.12 -4.33
C GLY A 282 -21.77 -10.16 -2.80
N ILE A 283 -21.45 -11.28 -2.15
CA ILE A 283 -21.56 -11.45 -0.69
C ILE A 283 -20.65 -10.47 0.04
N PHE A 284 -19.36 -10.43 -0.32
CA PHE A 284 -18.39 -9.59 0.41
C PHE A 284 -18.54 -8.12 0.08
N LEU A 285 -18.91 -7.76 -1.16
CA LEU A 285 -19.24 -6.39 -1.51
C LEU A 285 -20.44 -5.88 -0.72
N SER A 286 -21.52 -6.67 -0.67
CA SER A 286 -22.71 -6.35 0.12
C SER A 286 -22.38 -6.23 1.60
N THR A 287 -21.53 -7.13 2.12
CA THR A 287 -21.07 -7.09 3.52
C THR A 287 -20.31 -5.80 3.82
N ALA A 288 -19.36 -5.40 2.95
CA ALA A 288 -18.58 -4.17 3.11
C ALA A 288 -19.46 -2.91 3.09
N VAL A 289 -20.44 -2.87 2.17
CA VAL A 289 -21.42 -1.76 2.10
C VAL A 289 -22.32 -1.73 3.33
N LEU A 290 -22.91 -2.86 3.72
CA LEU A 290 -23.79 -2.95 4.89
C LEU A 290 -23.03 -2.61 6.17
N PHE A 291 -21.77 -3.05 6.29
CA PHE A 291 -20.91 -2.70 7.42
C PHE A 291 -20.70 -1.19 7.51
N SER A 292 -20.42 -0.54 6.39
CA SER A 292 -20.20 0.91 6.34
C SER A 292 -21.49 1.70 6.58
N VAL A 293 -22.59 1.34 5.88
CA VAL A 293 -23.86 2.09 5.91
C VAL A 293 -24.61 1.86 7.21
N ARG A 294 -24.83 0.59 7.64
CA ARG A 294 -25.61 0.30 8.85
C ARG A 294 -24.90 0.65 10.14
N LEU A 295 -23.59 0.49 10.19
CA LEU A 295 -22.81 0.77 11.39
C LEU A 295 -22.28 2.20 11.43
N GLY A 296 -22.47 2.99 10.36
CA GLY A 296 -21.96 4.35 10.25
C GLY A 296 -20.43 4.43 10.35
N ARG A 297 -19.72 3.33 10.07
CA ARG A 297 -18.26 3.25 10.17
C ARG A 297 -17.66 3.33 8.78
N PRO A 298 -17.07 4.46 8.39
CA PRO A 298 -16.36 4.57 7.12
C PRO A 298 -15.18 3.58 7.08
N LEU A 299 -14.77 3.24 5.87
CA LEU A 299 -13.58 2.44 5.65
C LEU A 299 -12.34 3.26 6.01
N GLU A 300 -11.49 2.75 6.88
CA GLU A 300 -10.19 3.35 7.20
C GLU A 300 -9.14 2.97 6.14
N PHE A 301 -8.05 3.76 6.03
CA PHE A 301 -7.00 3.48 5.04
C PHE A 301 -6.33 2.13 5.25
N ALA A 302 -6.06 1.73 6.50
CA ALA A 302 -5.50 0.41 6.81
C ALA A 302 -6.44 -0.72 6.35
N GLU A 303 -7.74 -0.54 6.53
CA GLU A 303 -8.77 -1.49 6.09
C GLU A 303 -8.88 -1.52 4.55
N ALA A 304 -8.81 -0.36 3.87
CA ALA A 304 -8.79 -0.29 2.42
C ALA A 304 -7.56 -1.01 1.84
N TRP A 305 -6.38 -0.83 2.45
CA TRP A 305 -5.18 -1.57 2.09
C TRP A 305 -5.33 -3.08 2.30
N ALA A 306 -6.06 -3.51 3.33
CA ALA A 306 -6.37 -4.92 3.55
C ALA A 306 -7.35 -5.50 2.52
N HIS A 307 -8.24 -4.69 1.94
CA HIS A 307 -9.16 -5.14 0.88
C HIS A 307 -8.49 -5.20 -0.50
N PHE A 308 -7.53 -4.33 -0.77
CA PHE A 308 -6.96 -4.19 -2.11
C PHE A 308 -6.31 -5.49 -2.64
N PRO A 309 -5.47 -6.22 -1.89
CA PRO A 309 -4.91 -7.49 -2.37
C PRO A 309 -5.97 -8.56 -2.65
N ALA A 310 -7.07 -8.59 -1.88
CA ALA A 310 -8.16 -9.52 -2.14
C ALA A 310 -8.92 -9.17 -3.42
N LEU A 311 -9.15 -7.89 -3.70
CA LEU A 311 -9.72 -7.42 -4.97
C LEU A 311 -8.78 -7.71 -6.14
N LEU A 312 -7.48 -7.57 -5.95
CA LEU A 312 -6.47 -7.91 -6.96
C LEU A 312 -6.47 -9.41 -7.25
N LEU A 313 -6.51 -10.24 -6.21
CA LEU A 313 -6.60 -11.69 -6.33
C LEU A 313 -7.90 -12.11 -7.04
N PHE A 314 -9.02 -11.53 -6.63
CA PHE A 314 -10.31 -11.76 -7.28
C PHE A 314 -10.25 -11.39 -8.77
N TYR A 315 -9.73 -10.22 -9.09
CA TYR A 315 -9.57 -9.77 -10.47
C TYR A 315 -8.71 -10.73 -11.29
N ALA A 316 -7.54 -11.09 -10.77
CA ALA A 316 -6.61 -11.99 -11.46
C ALA A 316 -7.22 -13.36 -11.73
N LEU A 317 -7.88 -13.96 -10.72
CA LEU A 317 -8.51 -15.28 -10.85
C LEU A 317 -9.72 -15.25 -11.79
N GLN A 318 -10.55 -14.21 -11.71
CA GLN A 318 -11.71 -14.09 -12.57
C GLN A 318 -11.30 -13.80 -14.01
N TYR A 319 -10.35 -12.89 -14.21
CA TYR A 319 -9.89 -12.52 -15.54
C TYR A 319 -9.22 -13.69 -16.25
N ASP A 320 -8.32 -14.42 -15.59
CA ASP A 320 -7.66 -15.61 -16.14
C ASP A 320 -8.70 -16.69 -16.56
N LEU A 321 -9.74 -16.86 -15.77
CA LEU A 321 -10.82 -17.81 -16.09
C LEU A 321 -11.64 -17.36 -17.29
N LEU A 322 -12.01 -16.07 -17.34
CA LEU A 322 -12.76 -15.48 -18.44
C LEU A 322 -11.94 -15.41 -19.73
N ASP A 323 -10.67 -15.06 -19.65
CA ASP A 323 -9.79 -14.98 -20.80
C ASP A 323 -9.63 -16.33 -21.51
N ARG A 324 -9.54 -17.42 -20.75
CA ARG A 324 -9.42 -18.79 -21.29
C ARG A 324 -10.71 -19.32 -21.93
N HIS A 325 -11.87 -18.95 -21.41
CA HIS A 325 -13.14 -19.56 -21.83
C HIS A 325 -14.09 -18.60 -22.55
N LEU A 326 -14.02 -17.30 -22.24
CA LEU A 326 -14.90 -16.24 -22.73
C LEU A 326 -14.11 -14.99 -23.10
N HIS A 327 -13.01 -15.14 -23.83
CA HIS A 327 -12.05 -14.06 -24.14
C HIS A 327 -12.73 -12.77 -24.60
N ALA A 328 -13.67 -12.85 -25.53
CA ALA A 328 -14.38 -11.66 -26.05
C ALA A 328 -15.20 -10.91 -24.97
N TRP A 329 -15.60 -11.58 -23.90
CA TRP A 329 -16.40 -11.02 -22.81
C TRP A 329 -15.57 -10.60 -21.59
N ALA A 330 -14.33 -11.10 -21.47
CA ALA A 330 -13.48 -10.85 -20.31
C ALA A 330 -13.32 -9.36 -19.96
N PRO A 331 -12.99 -8.46 -20.90
CA PRO A 331 -12.86 -7.02 -20.61
C PRO A 331 -14.19 -6.39 -20.17
N TRP A 332 -15.30 -6.80 -20.78
CA TRP A 332 -16.62 -6.24 -20.49
C TRP A 332 -17.13 -6.65 -19.11
N ILE A 333 -16.90 -7.90 -18.71
CA ILE A 333 -17.23 -8.39 -17.36
C ILE A 333 -16.36 -7.68 -16.32
N ALA A 334 -15.06 -7.49 -16.59
CA ALA A 334 -14.18 -6.72 -15.75
C ALA A 334 -14.64 -5.25 -15.56
N LEU A 335 -15.08 -4.60 -16.63
CA LEU A 335 -15.70 -3.27 -16.56
C LEU A 335 -17.01 -3.28 -15.76
N GLY A 336 -17.83 -4.32 -15.93
CA GLY A 336 -19.05 -4.53 -15.16
C GLY A 336 -18.77 -4.65 -13.65
N THR A 337 -17.76 -5.43 -13.26
CA THR A 337 -17.36 -5.56 -11.83
C THR A 337 -16.81 -4.24 -11.27
N ALA A 338 -16.06 -3.47 -12.08
CA ALA A 338 -15.60 -2.13 -11.70
C ALA A 338 -16.78 -1.16 -11.52
N ALA A 339 -17.79 -1.22 -12.41
CA ALA A 339 -19.00 -0.42 -12.30
C ALA A 339 -19.83 -0.79 -11.07
N LEU A 340 -19.96 -2.09 -10.73
CA LEU A 340 -20.63 -2.55 -9.51
C LEU A 340 -19.91 -2.04 -8.26
N LEU A 341 -18.58 -2.12 -8.23
CA LEU A 341 -17.77 -1.61 -7.12
C LEU A 341 -17.92 -0.08 -6.97
N LEU A 342 -17.94 0.65 -8.08
CA LEU A 342 -18.19 2.09 -8.09
C LEU A 342 -19.60 2.40 -7.56
N GLY A 343 -20.62 1.68 -8.02
CA GLY A 343 -22.00 1.83 -7.55
C GLY A 343 -22.13 1.59 -6.04
N ALA A 344 -21.49 0.52 -5.54
CA ALA A 344 -21.43 0.22 -4.12
C ALA A 344 -20.76 1.35 -3.30
N TYR A 345 -19.65 1.91 -3.82
CA TYR A 345 -19.00 3.06 -3.21
C TYR A 345 -19.92 4.29 -3.20
N LEU A 346 -20.62 4.57 -4.31
CA LEU A 346 -21.53 5.73 -4.38
C LEU A 346 -22.68 5.59 -3.38
N LEU A 347 -23.24 4.39 -3.21
CA LEU A 347 -24.24 4.10 -2.18
C LEU A 347 -23.69 4.36 -0.76
N ALA A 348 -22.50 3.86 -0.46
CA ALA A 348 -21.85 4.10 0.81
C ALA A 348 -21.56 5.60 1.04
N ARG A 349 -21.15 6.32 0.01
CA ARG A 349 -20.88 7.75 0.06
C ARG A 349 -22.15 8.58 0.33
N MET A 350 -23.30 8.20 -0.19
CA MET A 350 -24.57 8.88 0.09
C MET A 350 -24.90 8.89 1.60
N SER A 351 -24.49 7.85 2.32
CA SER A 351 -24.71 7.72 3.77
C SER A 351 -23.58 8.32 4.62
N LEU A 352 -22.34 8.27 4.15
CA LEU A 352 -21.13 8.62 4.94
C LEU A 352 -20.51 9.97 4.55
N GLY A 353 -20.93 10.57 3.43
CA GLY A 353 -20.43 11.86 2.96
C GLY A 353 -18.90 11.90 2.76
N ALA A 354 -18.26 12.94 3.30
CA ALA A 354 -16.81 13.18 3.16
C ALA A 354 -15.91 12.12 3.84
N GLN A 355 -16.45 11.31 4.76
CA GLN A 355 -15.69 10.29 5.48
C GLN A 355 -15.34 9.05 4.62
N SER A 356 -15.77 9.00 3.36
CA SER A 356 -15.59 7.84 2.46
C SER A 356 -14.29 7.87 1.64
N GLN A 357 -13.25 8.61 2.06
CA GLN A 357 -12.03 8.81 1.27
C GLN A 357 -11.22 7.55 1.02
N ALA A 358 -11.05 6.69 2.02
CA ALA A 358 -10.33 5.43 1.86
C ALA A 358 -11.05 4.50 0.88
N GLY A 359 -12.39 4.44 0.93
CA GLY A 359 -13.20 3.73 -0.06
C GLY A 359 -13.01 4.28 -1.48
N ARG A 360 -12.93 5.61 -1.62
CA ARG A 360 -12.64 6.26 -2.92
C ARG A 360 -11.28 5.85 -3.46
N ALA A 361 -10.24 5.81 -2.62
CA ALA A 361 -8.89 5.39 -3.03
C ALA A 361 -8.87 3.92 -3.48
N LEU A 362 -9.53 3.02 -2.73
CA LEU A 362 -9.66 1.61 -3.06
C LEU A 362 -10.33 1.39 -4.42
N VAL A 363 -11.49 2.03 -4.62
CA VAL A 363 -12.25 1.92 -5.88
C VAL A 363 -11.48 2.54 -7.05
N SER A 364 -10.81 3.68 -6.83
CA SER A 364 -9.94 4.29 -7.84
C SER A 364 -8.81 3.36 -8.26
N ALA A 365 -8.19 2.66 -7.31
CA ALA A 365 -7.11 1.71 -7.58
C ALA A 365 -7.61 0.52 -8.42
N TYR A 366 -8.78 -0.03 -8.07
CA TYR A 366 -9.37 -1.13 -8.85
C TYR A 366 -9.77 -0.69 -10.26
N ILE A 367 -10.43 0.47 -10.41
CA ILE A 367 -10.80 1.01 -11.73
C ILE A 367 -9.55 1.28 -12.56
N ALA A 368 -8.49 1.86 -11.98
CA ALA A 368 -7.24 2.12 -12.69
C ALA A 368 -6.59 0.81 -13.18
N LEU A 369 -6.63 -0.26 -12.38
CA LEU A 369 -6.18 -1.60 -12.77
C LEU A 369 -6.99 -2.14 -13.95
N VAL A 370 -8.32 -2.07 -13.89
CA VAL A 370 -9.20 -2.56 -14.98
C VAL A 370 -8.98 -1.76 -16.26
N LEU A 371 -8.87 -0.44 -16.17
CA LEU A 371 -8.58 0.42 -17.33
C LEU A 371 -7.21 0.12 -17.94
N LEU A 372 -6.20 -0.14 -17.13
CA LEU A 372 -4.87 -0.49 -17.60
C LEU A 372 -4.86 -1.87 -18.28
N HIS A 373 -5.38 -2.89 -17.61
CA HIS A 373 -5.28 -4.27 -18.08
C HIS A 373 -6.37 -4.60 -19.10
N ALA A 374 -7.65 -4.56 -18.69
CA ALA A 374 -8.74 -5.01 -19.53
C ALA A 374 -9.01 -4.07 -20.72
N VAL A 375 -8.87 -2.74 -20.53
CA VAL A 375 -9.16 -1.78 -21.62
C VAL A 375 -7.92 -1.52 -22.46
N TYR A 376 -6.80 -1.13 -21.84
CA TYR A 376 -5.63 -0.71 -22.61
C TYR A 376 -4.84 -1.88 -23.19
N LEU A 377 -4.58 -2.95 -22.41
CA LEU A 377 -3.77 -4.06 -22.89
C LEU A 377 -4.56 -5.08 -23.71
N ASP A 378 -5.84 -5.33 -23.39
CA ASP A 378 -6.62 -6.40 -23.99
C ASP A 378 -7.65 -5.88 -25.01
N LEU A 379 -8.54 -4.95 -24.62
CA LEU A 379 -9.62 -4.47 -25.51
C LEU A 379 -9.11 -3.56 -26.63
N LEU A 380 -8.08 -2.74 -26.34
CA LEU A 380 -7.61 -1.74 -27.30
C LEU A 380 -6.69 -2.39 -28.34
N PRO A 381 -7.01 -2.29 -29.64
CA PRO A 381 -6.18 -2.87 -30.68
C PRO A 381 -4.76 -2.27 -30.65
N PRO A 382 -3.72 -3.08 -30.93
CA PRO A 382 -2.31 -2.66 -30.80
C PRO A 382 -1.95 -1.39 -31.56
N PHE A 383 -2.58 -1.15 -32.73
CA PHE A 383 -2.34 0.07 -33.52
C PHE A 383 -2.86 1.35 -32.83
N ALA A 384 -3.83 1.23 -31.93
CA ALA A 384 -4.43 2.36 -31.21
C ALA A 384 -3.71 2.69 -29.90
N GLN A 385 -3.01 1.71 -29.30
CA GLN A 385 -2.30 1.86 -28.01
C GLN A 385 -1.31 3.04 -28.01
N PRO A 386 -0.46 3.26 -29.05
CA PRO A 386 0.47 4.40 -29.07
C PRO A 386 -0.23 5.76 -29.02
N TRP A 387 -1.41 5.89 -29.59
CA TRP A 387 -2.17 7.16 -29.58
C TRP A 387 -2.66 7.52 -28.18
N VAL A 388 -2.97 6.52 -27.34
CA VAL A 388 -3.31 6.76 -25.92
C VAL A 388 -2.11 7.33 -25.18
N GLY A 389 -0.90 6.79 -25.40
CA GLY A 389 0.33 7.33 -24.81
C GLY A 389 0.57 8.80 -25.22
N LEU A 390 0.36 9.14 -26.49
CA LEU A 390 0.45 10.52 -26.96
C LEU A 390 -0.61 11.43 -26.34
N ALA A 391 -1.85 10.95 -26.19
CA ALA A 391 -2.91 11.68 -25.50
C ALA A 391 -2.55 11.96 -24.03
N ILE A 392 -1.98 10.98 -23.34
CA ILE A 392 -1.49 11.15 -21.96
C ILE A 392 -0.41 12.23 -21.90
N LEU A 393 0.58 12.20 -22.81
CA LEU A 393 1.62 13.24 -22.89
C LEU A 393 1.01 14.63 -23.11
N GLY A 394 -0.01 14.74 -23.96
CA GLY A 394 -0.69 16.01 -24.23
C GLY A 394 -1.48 16.56 -23.05
N ILE A 395 -2.12 15.68 -22.27
CA ILE A 395 -2.95 16.06 -21.12
C ILE A 395 -2.11 16.32 -19.87
N LEU A 396 -0.94 15.70 -19.76
CA LEU A 396 -0.09 15.75 -18.56
C LEU A 396 0.22 17.17 -18.06
N PRO A 397 0.61 18.16 -18.92
CA PRO A 397 0.86 19.53 -18.48
C PRO A 397 -0.39 20.25 -17.98
N TRP A 398 -1.56 19.90 -18.47
CA TRP A 398 -2.82 20.47 -18.01
C TRP A 398 -3.23 19.90 -16.65
N LEU A 399 -3.06 18.59 -16.45
CA LEU A 399 -3.31 17.93 -15.15
C LEU A 399 -2.39 18.49 -14.06
N ALA A 400 -1.14 18.74 -14.39
CA ALA A 400 -0.16 19.29 -13.46
C ALA A 400 -0.46 20.72 -12.99
N ARG A 401 -1.19 21.50 -13.80
CA ARG A 401 -1.56 22.89 -13.42
C ARG A 401 -2.70 22.98 -12.43
N LYS A 402 -3.50 21.91 -12.27
CA LYS A 402 -4.56 21.89 -11.28
C LYS A 402 -3.94 21.75 -9.88
N ARG A 403 -3.99 22.82 -9.08
CA ARG A 403 -3.70 22.79 -7.65
C ARG A 403 -4.73 21.89 -6.97
N GLU A 404 -4.28 20.87 -6.29
CA GLU A 404 -5.15 19.92 -5.62
C GLU A 404 -4.88 19.91 -4.12
N ASP A 405 -6.00 19.75 -3.40
CA ASP A 405 -5.93 19.38 -2.00
C ASP A 405 -5.26 18.00 -1.86
N PRO A 406 -4.47 17.78 -0.80
CA PRO A 406 -3.80 16.48 -0.56
C PRO A 406 -4.75 15.29 -0.61
N GLU A 407 -6.00 15.49 -0.26
CA GLU A 407 -7.07 14.49 -0.29
C GLU A 407 -7.51 14.09 -1.71
N GLY A 408 -7.47 15.03 -2.65
CA GLY A 408 -7.73 14.77 -4.07
C GLY A 408 -6.64 13.94 -4.73
N LEU A 409 -5.39 14.12 -4.28
CA LEU A 409 -4.24 13.38 -4.80
C LEU A 409 -4.34 11.87 -4.49
N LEU A 410 -4.76 11.50 -3.28
CA LEU A 410 -4.92 10.10 -2.86
C LEU A 410 -5.92 9.30 -3.72
N ALA A 411 -6.92 9.96 -4.30
CA ALA A 411 -7.87 9.30 -5.19
C ALA A 411 -7.38 9.23 -6.65
N ARG A 412 -6.42 10.06 -7.03
CA ARG A 412 -5.91 10.17 -8.40
C ARG A 412 -4.60 9.45 -8.64
N TRP A 413 -3.82 9.19 -7.59
CA TRP A 413 -2.53 8.52 -7.74
C TRP A 413 -2.61 7.18 -8.48
N PRO A 414 -3.68 6.33 -8.35
CA PRO A 414 -3.75 5.09 -9.11
C PRO A 414 -3.88 5.33 -10.62
N PHE A 415 -4.64 6.36 -11.03
CA PHE A 415 -4.75 6.74 -12.44
C PHE A 415 -3.45 7.35 -12.98
N LEU A 416 -2.73 8.11 -12.15
CA LEU A 416 -1.41 8.64 -12.51
C LEU A 416 -0.40 7.51 -12.68
N LEU A 417 -0.44 6.51 -11.80
CA LEU A 417 0.40 5.32 -11.90
C LEU A 417 0.08 4.52 -13.17
N ALA A 418 -1.20 4.25 -13.43
CA ALA A 418 -1.63 3.54 -14.63
C ALA A 418 -1.26 4.31 -15.92
N GLY A 419 -1.52 5.62 -15.94
CA GLY A 419 -1.13 6.48 -17.05
C GLY A 419 0.38 6.55 -17.26
N GLY A 420 1.14 6.62 -16.17
CA GLY A 420 2.61 6.56 -16.21
C GLY A 420 3.13 5.24 -16.75
N LEU A 421 2.50 4.12 -16.38
CA LEU A 421 2.85 2.80 -16.90
C LEU A 421 2.49 2.65 -18.38
N ILE A 422 1.31 3.13 -18.81
CA ILE A 422 0.93 3.19 -20.22
C ILE A 422 1.96 4.00 -21.02
N LEU A 423 2.35 5.16 -20.50
CA LEU A 423 3.36 6.00 -21.13
C LEU A 423 4.72 5.29 -21.22
N LEU A 424 5.13 4.63 -20.15
CA LEU A 424 6.38 3.87 -20.11
C LEU A 424 6.39 2.74 -21.13
N LEU A 425 5.31 1.96 -21.22
CA LEU A 425 5.16 0.88 -22.20
C LEU A 425 5.26 1.40 -23.64
N ASN A 426 4.59 2.51 -23.93
CA ASN A 426 4.66 3.11 -25.27
C ASN A 426 6.04 3.68 -25.61
N LEU A 427 6.67 4.37 -24.67
CA LEU A 427 8.03 4.87 -24.85
C LEU A 427 9.02 3.71 -25.03
N ALA A 428 8.86 2.64 -24.26
CA ALA A 428 9.69 1.44 -24.41
C ALA A 428 9.52 0.81 -25.81
N ASN A 429 8.28 0.77 -26.36
CA ASN A 429 8.06 0.31 -27.72
C ASN A 429 8.70 1.23 -28.78
N VAL A 430 8.64 2.56 -28.58
CA VAL A 430 9.32 3.52 -29.47
C VAL A 430 10.83 3.34 -29.41
N LEU A 431 11.40 3.09 -28.21
CA LEU A 431 12.84 2.94 -28.00
C LEU A 431 13.38 1.58 -28.45
N LEU A 432 12.68 0.49 -28.11
CA LEU A 432 13.19 -0.88 -28.24
C LEU A 432 12.60 -1.68 -29.41
N ASP A 433 11.72 -1.07 -30.20
CA ASP A 433 10.99 -1.68 -31.32
C ASP A 433 10.28 -3.02 -30.96
N LYS A 434 8.97 -3.01 -30.95
CA LYS A 434 8.13 -4.19 -30.66
C LYS A 434 8.41 -4.90 -29.32
N ALA A 435 9.05 -4.22 -28.35
CA ALA A 435 9.37 -4.84 -27.08
C ALA A 435 8.14 -5.35 -26.31
N PHE A 436 7.00 -4.65 -26.42
CA PHE A 436 5.79 -4.94 -25.64
C PHE A 436 4.51 -4.98 -26.47
N THR A 437 4.54 -4.55 -27.73
CA THR A 437 3.40 -4.62 -28.65
C THR A 437 3.85 -5.18 -29.98
N GLN A 438 2.97 -5.91 -30.65
CA GLN A 438 3.26 -6.48 -31.98
C GLN A 438 3.09 -5.47 -33.12
N ALA A 439 2.49 -4.30 -32.84
CA ALA A 439 2.27 -3.27 -33.86
C ALA A 439 3.56 -2.50 -34.17
N PRO A 440 3.94 -2.38 -35.46
CA PRO A 440 5.09 -1.57 -35.84
C PRO A 440 4.81 -0.10 -35.48
N VAL A 441 5.78 0.57 -34.89
CA VAL A 441 5.69 2.00 -34.61
C VAL A 441 5.82 2.74 -35.94
N SER A 442 4.74 3.40 -36.38
CA SER A 442 4.75 4.15 -37.65
C SER A 442 5.78 5.28 -37.61
N PRO A 443 6.36 5.68 -38.77
CA PRO A 443 7.30 6.80 -38.84
C PRO A 443 6.75 8.09 -38.21
N LEU A 444 5.45 8.33 -38.34
CA LEU A 444 4.77 9.47 -37.75
C LEU A 444 4.85 9.43 -36.20
N LEU A 445 4.60 8.27 -35.59
CA LEU A 445 4.68 8.11 -34.14
C LEU A 445 6.11 8.28 -33.63
N GLN A 446 7.11 7.84 -34.38
CA GLN A 446 8.52 8.03 -34.03
C GLN A 446 8.91 9.53 -33.93
N VAL A 447 8.26 10.39 -34.70
CA VAL A 447 8.46 11.85 -34.63
C VAL A 447 7.58 12.49 -33.57
N LEU A 448 6.32 12.05 -33.44
CA LEU A 448 5.36 12.67 -32.51
C LEU A 448 5.73 12.42 -31.04
N TYR A 449 6.23 11.24 -30.69
CA TYR A 449 6.59 10.92 -29.30
C TYR A 449 7.67 11.85 -28.71
N PRO A 450 8.85 12.03 -29.35
CA PRO A 450 9.80 13.01 -28.88
C PRO A 450 9.26 14.44 -28.85
N ALA A 451 8.54 14.84 -29.91
CA ALA A 451 7.95 16.18 -29.96
C ALA A 451 6.98 16.44 -28.81
N MET A 452 6.05 15.53 -28.56
CA MET A 452 5.09 15.64 -27.46
C MET A 452 5.76 15.52 -26.07
N SER A 453 6.84 14.73 -25.95
CA SER A 453 7.62 14.65 -24.71
C SER A 453 8.32 15.98 -24.41
N TYR A 454 8.85 16.68 -25.40
CA TYR A 454 9.39 18.04 -25.22
C TYR A 454 8.29 19.04 -24.83
N VAL A 455 7.13 18.98 -25.47
CA VAL A 455 5.98 19.84 -25.12
C VAL A 455 5.53 19.59 -23.70
N ALA A 456 5.42 18.33 -23.29
CA ALA A 456 5.07 17.96 -21.92
C ALA A 456 6.11 18.44 -20.92
N TYR A 457 7.41 18.27 -21.21
CA TYR A 457 8.49 18.83 -20.41
C TYR A 457 8.34 20.35 -20.23
N LEU A 458 8.13 21.09 -21.33
CA LEU A 458 7.97 22.55 -21.28
C LEU A 458 6.76 22.97 -20.44
N GLY A 459 5.73 22.16 -20.40
CA GLY A 459 4.55 22.36 -19.58
C GLY A 459 4.79 22.12 -18.09
N LEU A 460 5.62 21.13 -17.75
CA LEU A 460 5.88 20.69 -16.37
C LEU A 460 7.05 21.41 -15.68
N ARG A 461 8.04 21.90 -16.44
CA ARG A 461 9.31 22.44 -15.92
C ARG A 461 9.17 23.58 -14.89
N ARG A 462 8.04 24.30 -14.89
CA ARG A 462 7.78 25.41 -13.98
C ARG A 462 7.30 24.98 -12.60
N ASP A 463 6.85 23.74 -12.45
CA ASP A 463 6.40 23.21 -11.17
C ASP A 463 7.55 22.51 -10.44
N ARG A 464 8.02 23.12 -9.33
CA ARG A 464 9.10 22.57 -8.51
C ARG A 464 8.79 21.16 -7.96
N ARG A 465 7.53 20.84 -7.75
CA ARG A 465 7.09 19.52 -7.24
C ARG A 465 7.30 18.41 -8.27
N LEU A 466 7.22 18.75 -9.56
CA LEU A 466 7.34 17.83 -10.68
C LEU A 466 8.71 17.94 -11.38
N ALA A 467 9.66 18.64 -10.79
CA ALA A 467 10.97 18.89 -11.40
C ALA A 467 11.69 17.58 -11.80
N GLN A 468 11.68 16.58 -10.95
CA GLN A 468 12.30 15.27 -11.26
C GLN A 468 11.55 14.54 -12.40
N ALA A 469 10.23 14.55 -12.39
CA ALA A 469 9.43 13.96 -13.45
C ALA A 469 9.64 14.70 -14.78
N ALA A 470 9.73 16.02 -14.75
CA ALA A 470 10.05 16.83 -15.92
C ALA A 470 11.44 16.50 -16.49
N GLN A 471 12.46 16.37 -15.63
CA GLN A 471 13.81 15.98 -16.06
C GLN A 471 13.86 14.58 -16.68
N LEU A 472 13.15 13.61 -16.08
CA LEU A 472 13.02 12.29 -16.64
C LEU A 472 12.36 12.33 -18.02
N LEU A 473 11.27 13.11 -18.16
CA LEU A 473 10.58 13.27 -19.43
C LEU A 473 11.46 13.93 -20.50
N LEU A 474 12.32 14.89 -20.10
CA LEU A 474 13.31 15.48 -20.99
C LEU A 474 14.34 14.46 -21.46
N ALA A 475 14.87 13.62 -20.56
CA ALA A 475 15.80 12.55 -20.92
C ALA A 475 15.16 11.57 -21.90
N LEU A 476 13.91 11.18 -21.66
CA LEU A 476 13.14 10.30 -22.55
C LEU A 476 12.84 10.99 -23.90
N ALA A 477 12.60 12.29 -23.93
CA ALA A 477 12.45 13.07 -25.17
C ALA A 477 13.72 13.04 -26.00
N HIS A 478 14.87 13.26 -25.38
CA HIS A 478 16.16 13.18 -26.05
C HIS A 478 16.42 11.78 -26.60
N LEU A 479 16.25 10.76 -25.75
CA LEU A 479 16.50 9.38 -26.13
C LEU A 479 15.58 8.94 -27.28
N SER A 480 14.28 9.27 -27.22
CA SER A 480 13.33 8.95 -28.29
C SER A 480 13.62 9.71 -29.59
N ALA A 481 14.07 10.99 -29.50
CA ALA A 481 14.47 11.75 -30.69
C ALA A 481 15.72 11.15 -31.37
N MET A 482 16.71 10.74 -30.58
CA MET A 482 17.91 10.07 -31.07
C MET A 482 17.58 8.73 -31.74
N THR A 483 16.74 7.92 -31.09
CA THR A 483 16.29 6.63 -31.65
C THR A 483 15.48 6.81 -32.92
N ALA A 484 14.57 7.79 -32.95
CA ALA A 484 13.80 8.14 -34.14
C ALA A 484 14.71 8.50 -35.34
N ALA A 485 15.74 9.32 -35.11
CA ALA A 485 16.69 9.67 -36.15
C ALA A 485 17.42 8.45 -36.73
N VAL A 486 17.83 7.49 -35.89
CA VAL A 486 18.49 6.27 -36.36
C VAL A 486 17.56 5.36 -37.16
N ARG A 487 16.26 5.33 -36.79
CA ARG A 487 15.28 4.45 -37.45
C ARG A 487 14.68 5.01 -38.72
N LEU A 488 14.57 6.34 -38.79
CA LEU A 488 13.98 7.02 -39.96
C LEU A 488 14.99 7.31 -41.05
N ILE A 489 16.27 7.32 -40.69
CA ILE A 489 17.36 7.68 -41.59
C ILE A 489 18.29 6.50 -41.75
N ASP A 490 18.23 5.86 -42.92
CA ASP A 490 19.06 4.67 -43.23
C ASP A 490 20.55 4.98 -43.28
N ILE A 491 20.95 6.22 -43.57
CA ILE A 491 22.33 6.65 -43.69
C ILE A 491 22.85 7.08 -42.31
N ALA A 492 23.77 6.33 -41.73
CA ALA A 492 24.32 6.56 -40.38
C ALA A 492 24.87 7.97 -40.18
N ALA A 493 25.56 8.54 -41.16
CA ALA A 493 26.08 9.90 -41.09
C ALA A 493 24.96 10.98 -41.03
N LEU A 494 23.89 10.79 -41.81
CA LEU A 494 22.73 11.70 -41.75
C LEU A 494 21.96 11.59 -40.43
N ALA A 495 21.90 10.39 -39.84
CA ALA A 495 21.31 10.22 -38.51
C ALA A 495 22.12 11.00 -37.44
N SER A 496 23.45 11.06 -37.57
CA SER A 496 24.31 11.85 -36.68
C SER A 496 24.12 13.35 -36.88
N VAL A 497 23.90 13.80 -38.12
CA VAL A 497 23.55 15.20 -38.43
C VAL A 497 22.19 15.54 -37.78
N ALA A 498 21.21 14.61 -37.83
CA ALA A 498 19.93 14.79 -37.17
C ALA A 498 20.09 14.89 -35.65
N TRP A 499 20.97 14.11 -35.02
CA TRP A 499 21.28 14.24 -33.58
C TRP A 499 21.85 15.61 -33.25
N LEU A 500 22.80 16.14 -34.05
CA LEU A 500 23.34 17.49 -33.90
C LEU A 500 22.25 18.56 -34.08
N ALA A 501 21.35 18.37 -35.03
CA ALA A 501 20.21 19.28 -35.22
C ALA A 501 19.30 19.31 -34.02
N VAL A 502 18.94 18.16 -33.45
CA VAL A 502 18.14 18.05 -32.21
C VAL A 502 18.87 18.75 -31.05
N ALA A 503 20.17 18.50 -30.88
CA ALA A 503 20.97 19.15 -29.85
C ALA A 503 21.00 20.67 -30.00
N THR A 504 21.16 21.16 -31.25
CA THR A 504 21.16 22.60 -31.58
C THR A 504 19.80 23.24 -31.28
N LEU A 505 18.70 22.58 -31.69
CA LEU A 505 17.34 23.06 -31.41
C LEU A 505 17.05 23.09 -29.91
N ALA A 506 17.45 22.06 -29.17
CA ALA A 506 17.31 21.98 -27.72
C ALA A 506 18.12 23.08 -27.00
N LEU A 507 19.35 23.36 -27.47
CA LEU A 507 20.20 24.44 -26.95
C LEU A 507 19.57 25.82 -27.23
N ALA A 508 19.13 26.06 -28.47
CA ALA A 508 18.47 27.29 -28.86
C ALA A 508 17.18 27.52 -28.05
N ALA A 509 16.36 26.46 -27.90
CA ALA A 509 15.18 26.50 -27.07
C ALA A 509 15.53 26.78 -25.60
N GLY A 510 16.59 26.17 -25.08
CA GLY A 510 17.10 26.43 -23.71
C GLY A 510 17.48 27.90 -23.53
N PHE A 511 18.14 28.51 -24.53
CA PHE A 511 18.50 29.92 -24.53
C PHE A 511 17.27 30.85 -24.59
N VAL A 512 16.38 30.63 -25.56
CA VAL A 512 15.17 31.46 -25.74
C VAL A 512 14.24 31.38 -24.54
N LEU A 513 14.05 30.17 -24.00
CA LEU A 513 13.17 29.90 -22.87
C LEU A 513 13.85 30.15 -21.50
N ARG A 514 15.11 30.55 -21.49
CA ARG A 514 15.94 30.72 -20.29
C ARG A 514 15.94 29.47 -19.37
N ASP A 515 16.02 28.30 -19.98
CA ASP A 515 15.96 27.00 -19.30
C ASP A 515 17.35 26.37 -19.24
N ARG A 516 17.97 26.44 -18.07
CA ARG A 516 19.33 25.92 -17.85
C ARG A 516 19.39 24.39 -17.97
N VAL A 517 18.33 23.67 -17.52
CA VAL A 517 18.30 22.21 -17.58
C VAL A 517 18.27 21.73 -19.02
N LEU A 518 17.41 22.34 -19.85
CA LEU A 518 17.33 22.05 -21.29
C LEU A 518 18.66 22.40 -21.99
N GLY A 519 19.30 23.51 -21.64
CA GLY A 519 20.61 23.89 -22.17
C GLY A 519 21.73 22.92 -21.77
N GLN A 520 21.76 22.48 -20.52
CA GLN A 520 22.76 21.48 -20.06
C GLN A 520 22.57 20.11 -20.71
N SER A 521 21.32 19.65 -20.79
CA SER A 521 21.00 18.36 -21.43
C SER A 521 21.33 18.35 -22.93
N SER A 522 21.20 19.50 -23.62
CA SER A 522 21.59 19.61 -25.03
C SER A 522 23.11 19.48 -25.24
N LEU A 523 23.94 19.94 -24.30
CA LEU A 523 25.38 19.72 -24.35
C LEU A 523 25.74 18.23 -24.23
N LEU A 524 25.00 17.48 -23.43
CA LEU A 524 25.14 16.02 -23.37
C LEU A 524 24.78 15.35 -24.71
N LEU A 525 23.73 15.85 -25.40
CA LEU A 525 23.38 15.37 -26.74
C LEU A 525 24.51 15.65 -27.76
N PHE A 526 25.11 16.84 -27.72
CA PHE A 526 26.29 17.13 -28.56
C PHE A 526 27.45 16.17 -28.29
N LEU A 527 27.71 15.89 -27.01
CA LEU A 527 28.75 14.93 -26.63
C LEU A 527 28.45 13.52 -27.17
N LEU A 528 27.22 13.05 -27.00
CA LEU A 528 26.81 11.72 -27.50
C LEU A 528 26.83 11.64 -29.03
N ALA A 529 26.37 12.69 -29.72
CA ALA A 529 26.46 12.77 -31.18
C ALA A 529 27.91 12.76 -31.66
N GLY A 530 28.78 13.53 -30.97
CA GLY A 530 30.19 13.55 -31.26
C GLY A 530 30.86 12.21 -31.03
N LEU A 531 30.58 11.55 -29.94
CA LEU A 531 31.08 10.22 -29.63
C LEU A 531 30.64 9.19 -30.69
N LYS A 532 29.35 9.22 -31.10
CA LYS A 532 28.86 8.37 -32.19
C LYS A 532 29.58 8.62 -33.48
N ILE A 533 29.77 9.88 -33.86
CA ILE A 533 30.49 10.26 -35.07
C ILE A 533 31.93 9.70 -35.05
N VAL A 534 32.65 9.94 -33.95
CA VAL A 534 34.04 9.52 -33.81
C VAL A 534 34.21 8.00 -33.80
N LEU A 535 33.35 7.29 -33.06
CA LEU A 535 33.52 5.84 -32.87
C LEU A 535 32.92 5.02 -34.02
N PHE A 536 31.83 5.46 -34.63
CA PHE A 536 31.08 4.67 -35.61
C PHE A 536 31.13 5.21 -37.02
N ASP A 537 30.87 6.53 -37.22
CA ASP A 537 30.70 7.06 -38.56
C ASP A 537 32.05 7.31 -39.27
N LEU A 538 33.08 7.65 -38.49
CA LEU A 538 34.42 7.91 -39.04
C LEU A 538 35.22 6.62 -39.33
N ALA A 539 34.84 5.48 -38.78
CA ALA A 539 35.61 4.25 -38.92
C ALA A 539 35.80 3.85 -40.41
N ASN A 540 34.82 4.11 -41.28
CA ASN A 540 34.79 3.69 -42.68
C ASN A 540 34.72 4.86 -43.69
N THR A 541 35.11 6.09 -43.30
CA THR A 541 35.02 7.28 -44.17
C THR A 541 36.38 7.72 -44.70
N ALA A 542 36.40 8.41 -45.87
CA ALA A 542 37.58 8.98 -46.45
C ALA A 542 38.26 10.00 -45.51
N PRO A 543 39.63 10.09 -45.48
CA PRO A 543 40.35 10.96 -44.54
C PRO A 543 39.93 12.42 -44.58
N LEU A 544 39.63 12.99 -45.76
CA LEU A 544 39.20 14.37 -45.93
C LEU A 544 37.84 14.62 -45.27
N LEU A 545 36.90 13.68 -45.40
CA LEU A 545 35.56 13.80 -44.79
C LEU A 545 35.65 13.70 -43.27
N ARG A 546 36.59 12.93 -42.71
CA ARG A 546 36.85 12.89 -41.26
C ARG A 546 37.22 14.26 -40.71
N VAL A 547 38.12 14.98 -41.41
CA VAL A 547 38.56 16.32 -41.01
C VAL A 547 37.40 17.29 -41.02
N VAL A 548 36.57 17.27 -42.07
CA VAL A 548 35.39 18.18 -42.16
C VAL A 548 34.38 17.92 -41.05
N VAL A 549 34.07 16.63 -40.79
CA VAL A 549 33.13 16.25 -39.72
C VAL A 549 33.64 16.63 -38.35
N LEU A 550 34.93 16.38 -38.06
CA LEU A 550 35.55 16.78 -36.79
C LEU A 550 35.57 18.31 -36.60
N LEU A 551 35.81 19.05 -37.70
CA LEU A 551 35.79 20.51 -37.68
C LEU A 551 34.38 21.06 -37.39
N VAL A 552 33.36 20.52 -38.05
CA VAL A 552 31.94 20.90 -37.79
C VAL A 552 31.57 20.54 -36.36
N LEU A 553 31.93 19.35 -35.86
CA LEU A 553 31.68 18.93 -34.51
C LEU A 553 32.37 19.86 -33.50
N GLY A 554 33.65 20.17 -33.70
CA GLY A 554 34.40 21.07 -32.84
C GLY A 554 33.82 22.48 -32.79
N LEU A 555 33.43 23.03 -33.93
CA LEU A 555 32.76 24.36 -34.02
C LEU A 555 31.39 24.31 -33.34
N SER A 556 30.61 23.23 -33.50
CA SER A 556 29.29 23.06 -32.85
C SER A 556 29.43 23.00 -31.33
N LEU A 557 30.39 22.20 -30.81
CA LEU A 557 30.65 22.09 -29.38
C LEU A 557 31.16 23.40 -28.79
N TYR A 558 32.09 24.10 -29.49
CA TYR A 558 32.63 25.38 -29.04
C TYR A 558 31.53 26.46 -29.06
N GLY A 559 30.77 26.56 -30.14
CA GLY A 559 29.64 27.47 -30.26
C GLY A 559 28.56 27.21 -29.23
N GLY A 560 28.22 25.95 -29.03
CA GLY A 560 27.28 25.51 -28.00
C GLY A 560 27.72 25.92 -26.59
N GLY A 561 29.00 25.69 -26.26
CA GLY A 561 29.59 26.10 -24.97
C GLY A 561 29.60 27.62 -24.77
N TRP A 562 29.83 28.39 -25.85
CA TRP A 562 29.79 29.85 -25.81
C TRP A 562 28.36 30.38 -25.60
N VAL A 563 27.38 29.84 -26.29
CA VAL A 563 25.94 30.15 -26.09
C VAL A 563 25.51 29.78 -24.67
N TYR A 564 25.93 28.62 -24.18
CA TYR A 564 25.60 28.16 -22.83
C TYR A 564 26.09 29.12 -21.74
N ARG A 565 27.32 29.69 -21.87
CA ARG A 565 27.84 30.72 -20.91
C ARG A 565 26.97 31.95 -20.84
N LYS A 566 26.21 32.28 -21.88
CA LYS A 566 25.30 33.44 -21.91
C LYS A 566 23.93 33.16 -21.27
N LEU A 567 23.64 31.90 -20.91
CA LEU A 567 22.42 31.61 -20.16
C LEU A 567 22.50 32.22 -18.76
N PRO A 568 21.49 33.03 -18.35
CA PRO A 568 21.50 33.68 -17.05
C PRO A 568 21.61 32.62 -15.95
N GLN A 569 22.59 32.76 -15.07
CA GLN A 569 22.64 31.99 -13.84
C GLN A 569 21.38 32.34 -13.03
N ALA A 570 20.48 31.40 -12.85
CA ALA A 570 19.38 31.57 -11.90
C ALA A 570 20.06 31.87 -10.55
N ALA A 571 19.82 33.06 -10.03
CA ALA A 571 20.24 33.43 -8.69
C ALA A 571 19.67 32.34 -7.76
N VAL A 572 20.56 31.52 -7.22
CA VAL A 572 20.25 30.67 -6.08
C VAL A 572 20.06 31.68 -4.96
N GLY A 573 18.80 32.12 -4.77
CA GLY A 573 18.41 32.86 -3.60
C GLY A 573 18.65 31.97 -2.39
N VAL A 574 19.80 32.12 -1.81
CA VAL A 574 20.05 31.80 -0.43
C VAL A 574 19.18 32.80 0.35
N SER A 575 17.95 32.40 0.65
CA SER A 575 17.18 33.02 1.72
C SER A 575 17.71 32.40 3.01
N GLU A 576 18.54 33.15 3.70
CA GLU A 576 18.83 32.98 5.11
C GLU A 576 17.54 32.89 5.94
#